data_5b249a07b8be159153d3e09d965f0db0
#
_entry.id   5b249a07b8be159153d3e09d965f0db0
#
_cell.length_a   1.000
_cell.length_b   1.000
_cell.length_c   1.000
_cell.angle_alpha   90.00
_cell.angle_beta   90.00
_cell.angle_gamma   90.00
#
_symmetry.space_group_name_H-M   'P 1'
#
loop_
_entity.id
_entity.type
_entity.pdbx_description
1 polymer ?
#
loop_
_entity_poly.entity_id
_entity_poly.type
_entity_poly.pdbx_seq_one_letter_code
_entity_poly.pdbx_strand_id
1 'polypeptide(L)'
;HCIRLNEIIENILQLSRRERSRPETLDLGHWAQAFVEEYCQGNDLGADSLRAIANGGTPVAAVADPQQLQQVVWNLVQNALRYGRLPGEPARVMVVTRQGEHGVPILEVIDRGPGIAPKVAAQIFEPFYTTHEYGTGLGLYLARQMSDANQAALEYVRVAGGGSCFRLVLTPPARSPADAAETTQAAATR
;
A
#
# COMPACT_ATOMS: atom_id res chain seq x y z
N HIS A 1 11.05 26.10 -3.93
CA HIS A 1 12.29 25.31 -4.02
C HIS A 1 12.63 24.57 -2.71
N CYS A 2 12.36 25.13 -1.52
CA CYS A 2 12.66 24.48 -0.24
C CYS A 2 11.89 23.18 0.01
N ILE A 3 10.62 23.08 -0.41
CA ILE A 3 9.78 21.88 -0.20
C ILE A 3 10.33 20.68 -0.96
N ARG A 4 10.74 20.89 -2.20
CA ARG A 4 11.31 19.83 -3.05
C ARG A 4 12.65 19.32 -2.52
N LEU A 5 13.48 20.21 -1.97
CA LEU A 5 14.76 19.84 -1.38
C LEU A 5 14.57 18.99 -0.12
N ASN A 6 13.60 19.34 0.73
CA ASN A 6 13.25 18.55 1.91
C ASN A 6 12.70 17.15 1.53
N GLU A 7 11.79 17.06 0.55
CA GLU A 7 11.29 15.78 0.06
C GLU A 7 12.43 14.89 -0.48
N ILE A 8 13.39 15.46 -1.22
CA ILE A 8 14.55 14.72 -1.72
C ILE A 8 15.45 14.26 -0.58
N ILE A 9 15.72 15.12 0.39
CA ILE A 9 16.56 14.80 1.55
C ILE A 9 15.91 13.69 2.39
N GLU A 10 14.61 13.79 2.68
CA GLU A 10 13.87 12.76 3.41
C GLU A 10 13.91 11.42 2.64
N ASN A 11 13.69 11.45 1.35
CA ASN A 11 13.76 10.25 0.50
C ASN A 11 15.17 9.63 0.50
N ILE A 12 16.24 10.44 0.45
CA ILE A 12 17.63 9.96 0.51
C ILE A 12 17.95 9.40 1.90
N LEU A 13 17.49 10.05 2.97
CA LEU A 13 17.65 9.57 4.34
C LEU A 13 16.93 8.24 4.57
N GLN A 14 15.76 8.04 3.95
CA GLN A 14 15.03 6.77 3.96
C GLN A 14 15.81 5.66 3.23
N LEU A 15 16.44 5.96 2.09
CA LEU A 15 17.32 5.01 1.39
C LEU A 15 18.56 4.66 2.22
N SER A 16 19.11 5.63 2.95
CA SER A 16 20.30 5.44 3.81
C SER A 16 19.98 4.66 5.09
N ARG A 17 18.75 4.76 5.60
CA ARG A 17 18.27 3.99 6.75
C ARG A 17 17.88 2.57 6.32
N ARG A 18 18.85 1.79 5.88
CA ARG A 18 18.72 0.32 5.84
C ARG A 18 18.78 -0.21 7.28
N GLU A 19 17.87 0.25 8.13
CA GLU A 19 17.62 -0.41 9.40
C GLU A 19 17.20 -1.85 9.09
N ARG A 20 17.71 -2.78 9.89
CA ARG A 20 17.33 -4.20 9.74
C ARG A 20 15.82 -4.28 9.87
N SER A 21 15.15 -4.69 8.79
CA SER A 21 13.72 -4.97 8.80
C SER A 21 13.38 -5.84 10.00
N ARG A 22 12.34 -5.48 10.73
CA ARG A 22 11.82 -6.21 11.89
C ARG A 22 10.40 -6.66 11.60
N PRO A 23 10.24 -7.71 10.78
CA PRO A 23 8.91 -8.20 10.43
C PRO A 23 8.23 -8.79 11.64
N GLU A 24 6.95 -8.48 11.81
CA GLU A 24 6.05 -9.05 12.80
C GLU A 24 4.71 -9.43 12.16
N THR A 25 3.91 -10.24 12.84
CA THR A 25 2.58 -10.58 12.37
C THR A 25 1.60 -9.47 12.72
N LEU A 26 0.93 -8.92 11.71
CA LEU A 26 -0.03 -7.81 11.80
C LEU A 26 -1.42 -8.29 11.37
N ASP A 27 -2.48 -7.76 11.98
CA ASP A 27 -3.81 -7.73 11.39
C ASP A 27 -3.88 -6.50 10.46
N LEU A 28 -3.91 -6.74 9.16
CA LEU A 28 -3.92 -5.66 8.16
C LEU A 28 -5.15 -4.78 8.24
N GLY A 29 -6.32 -5.32 8.60
CA GLY A 29 -7.55 -4.56 8.74
C GLY A 29 -7.45 -3.54 9.87
N HIS A 30 -7.00 -3.99 11.04
CA HIS A 30 -6.78 -3.13 12.20
C HIS A 30 -5.65 -2.11 11.93
N TRP A 31 -4.56 -2.55 11.35
CA TRP A 31 -3.44 -1.70 10.98
C TRP A 31 -3.85 -0.59 9.99
N ALA A 32 -4.59 -0.93 8.93
CA ALA A 32 -5.04 0.03 7.93
C ALA A 32 -6.02 1.07 8.51
N GLN A 33 -6.89 0.65 9.42
CA GLN A 33 -7.80 1.55 10.12
C GLN A 33 -7.01 2.57 10.95
N ALA A 34 -6.06 2.11 11.78
CA ALA A 34 -5.22 2.98 12.59
C ALA A 34 -4.38 3.93 11.74
N PHE A 35 -3.78 3.43 10.64
CA PHE A 35 -3.03 4.25 9.69
C PHE A 35 -3.89 5.38 9.09
N VAL A 36 -5.10 5.07 8.63
CA VAL A 36 -5.99 6.06 8.01
C VAL A 36 -6.44 7.10 9.03
N GLU A 37 -6.75 6.70 10.26
CA GLU A 37 -7.13 7.61 11.35
C GLU A 37 -5.98 8.59 11.67
N GLU A 38 -4.77 8.08 11.85
CA GLU A 38 -3.57 8.90 12.10
C GLU A 38 -3.29 9.85 10.93
N TYR A 39 -3.35 9.34 9.69
CA TYR A 39 -3.11 10.14 8.49
C TYR A 39 -4.13 11.26 8.33
N CYS A 40 -5.42 11.00 8.53
CA CYS A 40 -6.49 11.98 8.45
C CYS A 40 -6.33 13.07 9.52
N GLN A 41 -6.02 12.70 10.76
CA GLN A 41 -5.79 13.65 11.86
C GLN A 41 -4.59 14.55 11.58
N GLY A 42 -3.49 13.99 11.09
CA GLY A 42 -2.26 14.74 10.80
C GLY A 42 -2.36 15.70 9.60
N ASN A 43 -3.32 15.46 8.68
CA ASN A 43 -3.47 16.24 7.44
C ASN A 43 -4.82 16.99 7.33
N ASP A 44 -5.62 17.01 8.39
CA ASP A 44 -6.95 17.64 8.43
C ASP A 44 -7.88 17.16 7.30
N LEU A 45 -7.90 15.84 7.07
CA LEU A 45 -8.69 15.18 6.02
C LEU A 45 -9.94 14.52 6.61
N GLY A 46 -11.07 14.67 5.91
CA GLY A 46 -12.31 13.96 6.23
C GLY A 46 -12.33 12.53 5.65
N ALA A 47 -13.22 11.70 6.21
CA ALA A 47 -13.43 10.31 5.77
C ALA A 47 -13.91 10.19 4.30
N ASP A 48 -14.40 11.27 3.71
CA ASP A 48 -14.77 11.32 2.29
C ASP A 48 -13.54 11.34 1.37
N SER A 49 -12.41 11.85 1.86
CA SER A 49 -11.15 11.94 1.10
C SER A 49 -10.29 10.69 1.23
N LEU A 50 -10.25 10.08 2.42
CA LEU A 50 -9.47 8.87 2.69
C LEU A 50 -10.21 7.98 3.70
N ARG A 51 -10.34 6.69 3.40
CA ARG A 51 -10.97 5.72 4.30
C ARG A 51 -10.35 4.35 4.19
N ALA A 52 -10.37 3.58 5.28
CA ALA A 52 -10.02 2.17 5.31
C ALA A 52 -11.26 1.29 5.10
N ILE A 53 -11.09 0.17 4.40
CA ILE A 53 -12.13 -0.83 4.16
C ILE A 53 -11.50 -2.21 4.39
N ALA A 54 -11.99 -2.94 5.38
CA ALA A 54 -11.65 -4.35 5.58
C ALA A 54 -12.73 -5.22 4.91
N ASN A 55 -12.36 -5.90 3.83
CA ASN A 55 -13.25 -6.80 3.11
C ASN A 55 -13.13 -8.24 3.65
N GLY A 56 -14.25 -8.83 4.04
CA GLY A 56 -14.34 -10.25 4.35
C GLY A 56 -14.69 -10.62 5.79
N GLY A 57 -14.78 -9.65 6.71
CA GLY A 57 -15.23 -9.90 8.10
C GLY A 57 -14.30 -10.78 8.95
N THR A 58 -13.23 -11.32 8.38
CA THR A 58 -12.19 -12.10 9.07
C THR A 58 -10.89 -11.30 9.11
N PRO A 59 -10.12 -11.40 10.22
CA PRO A 59 -8.79 -10.80 10.31
C PRO A 59 -7.88 -11.25 9.17
N VAL A 60 -7.16 -10.31 8.56
CA VAL A 60 -6.20 -10.58 7.47
C VAL A 60 -4.80 -10.49 8.05
N ALA A 61 -4.25 -11.62 8.49
CA ALA A 61 -2.92 -11.66 9.06
C ALA A 61 -1.83 -11.62 7.97
N ALA A 62 -0.83 -10.76 8.15
CA ALA A 62 0.34 -10.64 7.28
C ALA A 62 1.62 -10.47 8.09
N VAL A 63 2.76 -10.85 7.51
CA VAL A 63 4.09 -10.62 8.08
C VAL A 63 4.71 -9.43 7.36
N ALA A 64 4.99 -8.36 8.09
CA ALA A 64 5.66 -7.17 7.57
C ALA A 64 6.33 -6.39 8.69
N ASP A 65 7.31 -5.56 8.34
CA ASP A 65 7.81 -4.52 9.22
C ASP A 65 6.82 -3.35 9.25
N PRO A 66 6.23 -3.00 10.43
CA PRO A 66 5.17 -1.99 10.51
C PRO A 66 5.62 -0.61 10.04
N GLN A 67 6.87 -0.23 10.32
CA GLN A 67 7.39 1.09 9.94
C GLN A 67 7.61 1.19 8.43
N GLN A 68 8.15 0.14 7.81
CA GLN A 68 8.32 0.09 6.37
C GLN A 68 6.96 0.01 5.65
N LEU A 69 6.01 -0.78 6.17
CA LEU A 69 4.64 -0.83 5.64
C LEU A 69 3.97 0.54 5.71
N GLN A 70 4.11 1.25 6.84
CA GLN A 70 3.61 2.62 7.00
C GLN A 70 4.18 3.56 5.94
N GLN A 71 5.48 3.49 5.67
CA GLN A 71 6.12 4.33 4.67
C GLN A 71 5.67 4.00 3.24
N VAL A 72 5.53 2.70 2.92
CA VAL A 72 4.98 2.25 1.62
C VAL A 72 3.58 2.83 1.41
N VAL A 73 2.67 2.59 2.36
CA VAL A 73 1.27 3.02 2.24
C VAL A 73 1.16 4.55 2.27
N TRP A 74 2.00 5.25 3.05
CA TRP A 74 2.09 6.70 3.04
C TRP A 74 2.40 7.24 1.63
N ASN A 75 3.43 6.71 0.97
CA ASN A 75 3.82 7.11 -0.39
C ASN A 75 2.69 6.87 -1.40
N LEU A 76 2.00 5.72 -1.29
CA LEU A 76 0.89 5.37 -2.17
C LEU A 76 -0.32 6.31 -1.94
N VAL A 77 -0.68 6.57 -0.69
CA VAL A 77 -1.80 7.45 -0.32
C VAL A 77 -1.52 8.89 -0.74
N GLN A 78 -0.30 9.41 -0.51
CA GLN A 78 0.07 10.74 -0.99
C GLN A 78 -0.06 10.88 -2.51
N ASN A 79 0.40 9.88 -3.27
CA ASN A 79 0.26 9.88 -4.71
C ASN A 79 -1.22 9.84 -5.13
N ALA A 80 -2.04 9.01 -4.48
CA ALA A 80 -3.46 8.90 -4.77
C ALA A 80 -4.21 10.21 -4.46
N LEU A 81 -3.94 10.86 -3.33
CA LEU A 81 -4.54 12.15 -2.97
C LEU A 81 -4.13 13.29 -3.92
N ARG A 82 -2.86 13.29 -4.35
CA ARG A 82 -2.30 14.35 -5.21
C ARG A 82 -2.72 14.19 -6.66
N TYR A 83 -2.73 12.97 -7.20
CA TYR A 83 -2.87 12.70 -8.63
C TYR A 83 -4.10 11.86 -8.99
N GLY A 84 -4.69 11.17 -8.03
CA GLY A 84 -5.82 10.25 -8.21
C GLY A 84 -7.19 10.92 -8.15
N ARG A 85 -7.34 12.11 -8.74
CA ARG A 85 -8.61 12.85 -8.82
C ARG A 85 -8.86 13.38 -10.23
N LEU A 86 -10.13 13.47 -10.61
CA LEU A 86 -10.53 14.15 -11.83
C LEU A 86 -10.51 15.67 -11.64
N PRO A 87 -10.31 16.46 -12.71
CA PRO A 87 -10.36 17.92 -12.63
C PRO A 87 -11.68 18.43 -12.02
N GLY A 88 -11.58 19.26 -10.99
CA GLY A 88 -12.75 19.82 -10.29
C GLY A 88 -13.41 18.90 -9.27
N GLU A 89 -12.96 17.66 -9.13
CA GLU A 89 -13.48 16.71 -8.12
C GLU A 89 -12.55 16.60 -6.91
N PRO A 90 -13.12 16.34 -5.71
CA PRO A 90 -12.33 16.04 -4.52
C PRO A 90 -11.62 14.68 -4.68
N ALA A 91 -10.45 14.55 -4.07
CA ALA A 91 -9.78 13.26 -4.00
C ALA A 91 -10.61 12.26 -3.16
N ARG A 92 -10.70 11.01 -3.64
CA ARG A 92 -11.37 9.91 -2.94
C ARG A 92 -10.49 8.68 -3.01
N VAL A 93 -9.87 8.39 -1.90
CA VAL A 93 -8.88 7.30 -1.76
C VAL A 93 -9.40 6.26 -0.78
N MET A 94 -9.20 5.00 -1.11
CA MET A 94 -9.53 3.87 -0.24
C MET A 94 -8.29 3.02 0.01
N VAL A 95 -8.06 2.66 1.27
CA VAL A 95 -7.11 1.63 1.67
C VAL A 95 -7.93 0.38 1.97
N VAL A 96 -7.83 -0.62 1.10
CA VAL A 96 -8.63 -1.85 1.17
C VAL A 96 -7.75 -3.00 1.58
N THR A 97 -8.18 -3.77 2.58
CA THR A 97 -7.51 -4.99 3.01
C THR A 97 -8.42 -6.19 2.80
N ARG A 98 -7.86 -7.27 2.27
CA ARG A 98 -8.60 -8.50 1.98
C ARG A 98 -7.68 -9.71 1.89
N GLN A 99 -8.25 -10.89 1.96
CA GLN A 99 -7.57 -12.10 1.54
C GLN A 99 -7.74 -12.32 0.03
N GLY A 100 -6.66 -12.64 -0.64
CA GLY A 100 -6.65 -13.14 -2.01
C GLY A 100 -6.84 -14.65 -2.06
N GLU A 101 -6.54 -15.21 -3.21
CA GLU A 101 -6.56 -16.67 -3.39
C GLU A 101 -5.57 -17.34 -2.44
N HIS A 102 -5.94 -18.53 -1.94
CA HIS A 102 -5.14 -19.31 -1.00
C HIS A 102 -4.79 -18.60 0.33
N GLY A 103 -5.58 -17.57 0.70
CA GLY A 103 -5.39 -16.84 1.95
C GLY A 103 -4.25 -15.81 1.92
N VAL A 104 -3.75 -15.44 0.75
CA VAL A 104 -2.69 -14.44 0.60
C VAL A 104 -3.18 -13.07 1.06
N PRO A 105 -2.47 -12.39 1.98
CA PRO A 105 -2.87 -11.07 2.46
C PRO A 105 -2.62 -10.00 1.38
N ILE A 106 -3.62 -9.16 1.14
CA ILE A 106 -3.58 -8.10 0.13
C ILE A 106 -4.00 -6.78 0.77
N LEU A 107 -3.20 -5.73 0.53
CA LEU A 107 -3.54 -4.34 0.79
C LEU A 107 -3.55 -3.58 -0.53
N GLU A 108 -4.60 -2.81 -0.79
CA GLU A 108 -4.78 -2.03 -2.01
C GLU A 108 -5.02 -0.55 -1.66
N VAL A 109 -4.32 0.35 -2.34
CA VAL A 109 -4.62 1.79 -2.32
C VAL A 109 -5.27 2.13 -3.65
N ILE A 110 -6.54 2.55 -3.59
CA ILE A 110 -7.39 2.75 -4.77
C ILE A 110 -7.82 4.22 -4.83
N ASP A 111 -7.63 4.85 -5.98
CA ASP A 111 -8.13 6.19 -6.28
C ASP A 111 -9.21 6.18 -7.38
N ARG A 112 -9.83 7.34 -7.62
CA ARG A 112 -10.83 7.57 -8.65
C ARG A 112 -10.38 8.59 -9.69
N GLY A 113 -9.09 8.69 -9.93
CA GLY A 113 -8.51 9.57 -10.92
C GLY A 113 -8.61 9.05 -12.36
N PRO A 114 -7.86 9.65 -13.28
CA PRO A 114 -7.86 9.25 -14.69
C PRO A 114 -7.17 7.89 -14.94
N GLY A 115 -6.52 7.31 -13.93
CA GLY A 115 -5.64 6.16 -14.08
C GLY A 115 -4.30 6.53 -14.73
N ILE A 116 -3.48 5.52 -14.99
CA ILE A 116 -2.14 5.67 -15.56
C ILE A 116 -2.12 5.02 -16.96
N ALA A 117 -1.63 5.78 -17.96
CA ALA A 117 -1.50 5.26 -19.32
C ALA A 117 -0.50 4.09 -19.38
N PRO A 118 -0.72 3.05 -20.22
CA PRO A 118 0.13 1.85 -20.24
C PRO A 118 1.62 2.12 -20.44
N LYS A 119 1.98 3.08 -21.27
CA LYS A 119 3.37 3.49 -21.50
C LYS A 119 4.01 4.09 -20.24
N VAL A 120 3.24 4.85 -19.46
CA VAL A 120 3.67 5.46 -18.20
C VAL A 120 3.75 4.39 -17.11
N ALA A 121 2.75 3.50 -17.04
CA ALA A 121 2.68 2.42 -16.06
C ALA A 121 3.90 1.49 -16.08
N ALA A 122 4.53 1.31 -17.23
CA ALA A 122 5.75 0.51 -17.37
C ALA A 122 6.97 1.13 -16.66
N GLN A 123 6.93 2.43 -16.35
CA GLN A 123 8.09 3.19 -15.83
C GLN A 123 7.84 3.85 -14.48
N ILE A 124 6.63 3.75 -13.92
CA ILE A 124 6.27 4.47 -12.67
C ILE A 124 7.11 4.09 -11.44
N PHE A 125 7.76 2.93 -11.48
CA PHE A 125 8.64 2.46 -10.41
C PHE A 125 10.13 2.74 -10.68
N GLU A 126 10.47 3.35 -11.83
CA GLU A 126 11.84 3.77 -12.11
C GLU A 126 12.22 5.00 -11.27
N PRO A 127 13.46 5.06 -10.74
CA PRO A 127 13.88 6.20 -9.95
C PRO A 127 13.90 7.48 -10.80
N PHE A 128 13.47 8.58 -10.20
CA PHE A 128 13.37 9.91 -10.84
C PHE A 128 12.36 10.01 -11.98
N TYR A 129 11.62 8.96 -12.28
CA TYR A 129 10.57 9.03 -13.29
C TYR A 129 9.32 9.74 -12.72
N THR A 130 8.92 10.81 -13.37
CA THR A 130 7.74 11.60 -13.03
C THR A 130 7.11 12.23 -14.26
N THR A 131 5.79 12.28 -14.31
CA THR A 131 5.01 13.01 -15.33
C THR A 131 4.59 14.39 -14.84
N HIS A 132 4.94 14.76 -13.60
CA HIS A 132 4.56 16.03 -12.98
C HIS A 132 5.80 16.91 -12.73
N GLU A 133 5.67 18.19 -13.06
CA GLU A 133 6.75 19.18 -12.97
C GLU A 133 7.36 19.30 -11.56
N TYR A 134 6.54 19.12 -10.52
CA TYR A 134 6.97 19.23 -9.11
C TYR A 134 7.18 17.88 -8.43
N GLY A 135 7.06 16.76 -9.13
CA GLY A 135 7.32 15.43 -8.59
C GLY A 135 8.83 15.14 -8.49
N THR A 136 9.25 14.43 -7.45
CA THR A 136 10.64 13.96 -7.31
C THR A 136 10.90 12.67 -8.09
N GLY A 137 9.85 11.90 -8.40
CA GLY A 137 9.94 10.59 -9.02
C GLY A 137 10.56 9.51 -8.12
N LEU A 138 10.66 9.76 -6.80
CA LEU A 138 11.27 8.81 -5.86
C LEU A 138 10.24 8.05 -5.01
N GLY A 139 9.03 8.59 -4.81
CA GLY A 139 8.04 8.01 -3.88
C GLY A 139 7.65 6.57 -4.24
N LEU A 140 7.28 6.29 -5.50
CA LEU A 140 6.92 4.94 -5.95
C LEU A 140 8.12 4.00 -6.02
N TYR A 141 9.29 4.51 -6.42
CA TYR A 141 10.53 3.75 -6.38
C TYR A 141 10.85 3.27 -4.96
N LEU A 142 10.79 4.18 -3.96
CA LEU A 142 11.02 3.86 -2.56
C LEU A 142 9.97 2.86 -2.03
N ALA A 143 8.69 3.08 -2.36
CA ALA A 143 7.63 2.15 -2.00
C ALA A 143 7.94 0.73 -2.51
N ARG A 144 8.44 0.61 -3.75
CA ARG A 144 8.85 -0.67 -4.33
C ARG A 144 10.03 -1.29 -3.58
N GLN A 145 11.09 -0.53 -3.31
CA GLN A 145 12.26 -1.01 -2.59
C GLN A 145 11.93 -1.51 -1.18
N MET A 146 11.06 -0.78 -0.46
CA MET A 146 10.60 -1.19 0.88
C MET A 146 9.67 -2.41 0.83
N SER A 147 8.83 -2.52 -0.20
CA SER A 147 8.00 -3.71 -0.41
C SER A 147 8.86 -4.95 -0.65
N ASP A 148 9.87 -4.85 -1.50
CA ASP A 148 10.80 -5.93 -1.79
C ASP A 148 11.58 -6.35 -0.51
N ALA A 149 12.00 -5.38 0.32
CA ALA A 149 12.65 -5.65 1.61
C ALA A 149 11.73 -6.39 2.61
N ASN A 150 10.42 -6.20 2.50
CA ASN A 150 9.39 -6.92 3.27
C ASN A 150 8.92 -8.22 2.60
N GLN A 151 9.58 -8.68 1.54
CA GLN A 151 9.15 -9.85 0.76
C GLN A 151 7.70 -9.71 0.24
N ALA A 152 7.28 -8.48 -0.01
CA ALA A 152 5.97 -8.13 -0.55
C ALA A 152 6.11 -7.69 -2.01
N ALA A 153 5.12 -8.02 -2.85
CA ALA A 153 5.08 -7.56 -4.23
C ALA A 153 4.18 -6.32 -4.35
N LEU A 154 4.73 -5.22 -4.86
CA LEU A 154 3.97 -4.01 -5.17
C LEU A 154 3.67 -3.96 -6.67
N GLU A 155 2.38 -3.87 -7.02
CA GLU A 155 1.88 -3.90 -8.38
C GLU A 155 0.96 -2.69 -8.64
N TYR A 156 0.97 -2.21 -9.89
CA TYR A 156 -0.07 -1.33 -10.40
C TYR A 156 -1.13 -2.15 -11.12
N VAL A 157 -2.38 -1.97 -10.75
CA VAL A 157 -3.53 -2.62 -11.36
C VAL A 157 -4.47 -1.55 -11.93
N ARG A 158 -4.78 -1.64 -13.21
CA ARG A 158 -5.73 -0.73 -13.83
C ARG A 158 -7.14 -1.02 -13.36
N VAL A 159 -7.86 0.02 -12.91
CA VAL A 159 -9.25 -0.11 -12.48
C VAL A 159 -10.17 0.04 -13.69
N ALA A 160 -11.10 -0.88 -13.87
CA ALA A 160 -12.15 -0.76 -14.88
C ALA A 160 -13.05 0.45 -14.57
N GLY A 161 -13.28 1.31 -15.55
CA GLY A 161 -14.07 2.54 -15.35
C GLY A 161 -13.28 3.77 -14.90
N GLY A 162 -11.96 3.64 -14.73
CA GLY A 162 -11.05 4.73 -14.32
C GLY A 162 -10.52 4.57 -12.91
N GLY A 163 -9.49 5.34 -12.57
CA GLY A 163 -8.76 5.26 -11.31
C GLY A 163 -7.51 4.39 -11.39
N SER A 164 -6.76 4.39 -10.30
CA SER A 164 -5.57 3.55 -10.12
C SER A 164 -5.75 2.66 -8.90
N CYS A 165 -5.15 1.47 -8.94
CA CYS A 165 -5.02 0.60 -7.79
C CYS A 165 -3.55 0.21 -7.66
N PHE A 166 -2.94 0.54 -6.55
CA PHE A 166 -1.65 0.01 -6.15
C PHE A 166 -1.89 -1.12 -5.17
N ARG A 167 -1.51 -2.32 -5.58
CA ARG A 167 -1.72 -3.56 -4.81
C ARG A 167 -0.42 -4.01 -4.19
N LEU A 168 -0.45 -4.23 -2.89
CA LEU A 168 0.61 -4.83 -2.12
C LEU A 168 0.19 -6.24 -1.73
N VAL A 169 0.91 -7.24 -2.25
CA VAL A 169 0.74 -8.66 -1.93
C VAL A 169 1.76 -9.01 -0.87
N LEU A 170 1.29 -9.35 0.34
CA LEU A 170 2.14 -9.59 1.50
C LEU A 170 2.31 -11.09 1.77
N THR A 171 3.27 -11.40 2.64
CA THR A 171 3.52 -12.77 3.09
C THR A 171 2.53 -13.15 4.19
N PRO A 172 1.81 -14.27 4.08
CA PRO A 172 1.00 -14.78 5.19
C PRO A 172 1.92 -15.28 6.32
N PRO A 173 1.47 -15.25 7.58
CA PRO A 173 2.21 -15.87 8.67
C PRO A 173 2.39 -17.37 8.42
N ALA A 174 3.49 -17.93 8.92
CA ALA A 174 3.70 -19.37 8.86
C ALA A 174 2.54 -20.09 9.56
N ARG A 175 1.95 -21.10 8.89
CA ARG A 175 0.88 -21.90 9.50
C ARG A 175 1.41 -22.59 10.75
N SER A 176 0.70 -22.44 11.85
CA SER A 176 1.00 -23.21 13.05
C SER A 176 0.78 -24.70 12.77
N PRO A 177 1.60 -25.61 13.34
CA PRO A 177 1.36 -27.06 13.23
C PRO A 177 -0.04 -27.49 13.65
N ALA A 178 -0.72 -26.72 14.52
CA ALA A 178 -2.09 -26.94 14.94
C ALA A 178 -3.12 -26.74 13.84
N ASP A 179 -2.93 -25.72 12.97
CA ASP A 179 -3.86 -25.41 11.85
C ASP A 179 -3.77 -26.47 10.72
N ALA A 180 -2.62 -27.13 10.61
CA ALA A 180 -2.42 -28.22 9.62
C ALA A 180 -3.20 -29.50 10.02
N ALA A 181 -3.42 -29.72 11.32
CA ALA A 181 -4.13 -30.89 11.82
C ALA A 181 -5.65 -30.78 11.58
N GLU A 182 -6.25 -29.60 11.71
CA GLU A 182 -7.69 -29.40 11.49
C GLU A 182 -8.10 -29.59 10.03
N THR A 183 -7.25 -29.17 9.08
CA THR A 183 -7.53 -29.31 7.65
C THR A 183 -7.49 -30.78 7.22
N THR A 184 -6.64 -31.61 7.84
CA THR A 184 -6.53 -33.04 7.53
C THR A 184 -7.72 -33.82 8.10
N GLN A 185 -8.28 -33.39 9.24
CA GLN A 185 -9.41 -34.04 9.87
C GLN A 185 -10.73 -33.75 9.16
N ALA A 186 -10.88 -32.54 8.56
CA ALA A 186 -12.05 -32.17 7.76
C ALA A 186 -12.09 -32.88 6.39
N ALA A 187 -10.94 -33.26 5.85
CA ALA A 187 -10.85 -34.01 4.58
C ALA A 187 -11.08 -35.51 4.73
N ALA A 188 -10.93 -36.07 5.93
CA ALA A 188 -11.13 -37.49 6.22
C ALA A 188 -12.58 -37.86 6.60
N THR A 189 -13.48 -36.89 6.69
CA THR A 189 -14.89 -37.09 7.09
C THR A 189 -15.88 -36.86 5.95
N ARG A 190 -15.41 -36.87 4.68
CA ARG A 190 -16.29 -36.83 3.49
C ARG A 190 -16.23 -38.11 2.71
#